data_9a815958dc4ca096591cca7a5ed52db5
#
_entry.id   9a815958dc4ca096591cca7a5ed52db5
#
_cell.length_a   1.000
_cell.length_b   1.000
_cell.length_c   1.000
_cell.angle_alpha   90.00
_cell.angle_beta   90.00
_cell.angle_gamma   90.00
#
_symmetry.space_group_name_H-M   'P 1'
#
loop_
_entity.id
_entity.type
_entity.pdbx_description
1 polymer ?
#
loop_
_entity_poly.entity_id
_entity_poly.type
_entity_poly.pdbx_seq_one_letter_code
_entity_poly.pdbx_strand_id
1 'polypeptide(L)'
;VSAGEDVPHKIILLVEDSKADIRLIQEALKTSTVPHELVIVRDGVNAMDYLRREGEYLDSPRPNLILLDLNLPRKDGREVLAEIKNDPSLKRIPVVVLTTSRNEEDIFHSYELHVNCYITKSRNLNDLFKIVKNIEAFWLETATLPTE
;
A
#
# COMPACT_ATOMS: atom_id res chain seq x y z
N VAL A 1 -10.69 10.80 28.92
CA VAL A 1 -10.22 10.15 27.72
C VAL A 1 -9.05 9.27 28.06
N SER A 2 -9.14 8.02 27.72
CA SER A 2 -8.03 7.12 27.94
C SER A 2 -6.92 7.38 26.92
N ALA A 3 -5.69 7.11 27.34
CA ALA A 3 -4.55 7.28 26.44
C ALA A 3 -4.69 6.42 25.19
N GLY A 4 -5.37 5.27 25.28
CA GLY A 4 -5.58 4.40 24.14
C GLY A 4 -6.45 4.98 23.05
N GLU A 5 -7.31 5.94 23.40
CA GLU A 5 -8.18 6.58 22.41
C GLU A 5 -7.41 7.57 21.54
N ASP A 6 -6.29 8.06 22.03
CA ASP A 6 -5.47 9.04 21.31
C ASP A 6 -4.35 8.41 20.50
N VAL A 7 -4.23 7.09 20.53
CA VAL A 7 -3.21 6.39 19.71
C VAL A 7 -3.66 6.44 18.25
N PRO A 8 -2.87 7.08 17.37
CA PRO A 8 -3.27 7.17 15.97
C PRO A 8 -3.31 5.79 15.31
N HIS A 9 -4.43 5.49 14.67
CA HIS A 9 -4.53 4.33 13.81
C HIS A 9 -3.81 4.62 12.50
N LYS A 10 -2.95 3.72 12.09
CA LYS A 10 -2.35 3.79 10.76
C LYS A 10 -3.29 3.12 9.77
N ILE A 11 -3.57 3.82 8.69
CA ILE A 11 -4.40 3.29 7.61
C ILE A 11 -3.49 2.82 6.50
N ILE A 12 -3.58 1.56 6.16
CA ILE A 12 -2.82 0.96 5.06
C ILE A 12 -3.79 0.65 3.93
N LEU A 13 -3.54 1.23 2.76
CA LEU A 13 -4.30 0.89 1.56
C LEU A 13 -3.53 -0.19 0.79
N LEU A 14 -4.12 -1.36 0.69
CA LEU A 14 -3.57 -2.46 -0.11
C LEU A 14 -4.30 -2.50 -1.44
N VAL A 15 -3.56 -2.29 -2.52
CA VAL A 15 -4.08 -2.36 -3.89
C VAL A 15 -3.56 -3.64 -4.51
N GLU A 16 -4.40 -4.67 -4.53
CA GLU A 16 -4.00 -6.02 -4.89
C GLU A 16 -5.21 -6.81 -5.38
N ASP A 17 -5.07 -7.57 -6.46
CA ASP A 17 -6.16 -8.35 -7.00
C ASP A 17 -6.04 -9.86 -6.73
N SER A 18 -4.89 -10.36 -6.35
CA SER A 18 -4.69 -11.77 -6.02
C SER A 18 -5.29 -12.10 -4.67
N LYS A 19 -6.31 -12.94 -4.65
CA LYS A 19 -6.96 -13.38 -3.41
C LYS A 19 -5.98 -14.06 -2.46
N ALA A 20 -5.08 -14.85 -3.00
CA ALA A 20 -4.09 -15.56 -2.18
C ALA A 20 -3.11 -14.59 -1.52
N ASP A 21 -2.65 -13.60 -2.27
CA ASP A 21 -1.72 -12.62 -1.74
C ASP A 21 -2.40 -11.71 -0.71
N ILE A 22 -3.65 -11.30 -0.98
CA ILE A 22 -4.44 -10.51 -0.02
C ILE A 22 -4.54 -11.25 1.30
N ARG A 23 -4.92 -12.52 1.24
CA ARG A 23 -5.10 -13.33 2.46
C ARG A 23 -3.80 -13.46 3.25
N LEU A 24 -2.69 -13.69 2.55
CA LEU A 24 -1.39 -13.83 3.19
C LEU A 24 -0.95 -12.52 3.85
N ILE A 25 -1.16 -11.39 3.17
CA ILE A 25 -0.82 -10.08 3.71
C ILE A 25 -1.68 -9.79 4.95
N GLN A 26 -2.96 -10.09 4.90
CA GLN A 26 -3.84 -9.96 6.06
C GLN A 26 -3.33 -10.76 7.24
N GLU A 27 -2.96 -12.02 7.01
CA GLU A 27 -2.45 -12.89 8.07
C GLU A 27 -1.14 -12.37 8.66
N ALA A 28 -0.24 -11.90 7.80
CA ALA A 28 1.05 -11.37 8.26
C ALA A 28 0.88 -10.09 9.11
N LEU A 29 -0.08 -9.23 8.74
CA LEU A 29 -0.30 -7.99 9.48
C LEU A 29 -1.13 -8.18 10.74
N LYS A 30 -1.85 -9.28 10.87
CA LYS A 30 -2.68 -9.59 12.04
C LYS A 30 -1.89 -9.63 13.34
N THR A 31 -0.63 -10.05 13.28
CA THR A 31 0.23 -10.18 14.46
C THR A 31 0.96 -8.88 14.81
N SER A 32 0.71 -7.80 14.08
CA SER A 32 1.34 -6.52 14.37
C SER A 32 0.86 -5.95 15.69
N THR A 33 1.78 -5.42 16.48
CA THR A 33 1.45 -4.73 17.73
C THR A 33 1.09 -3.27 17.50
N VAL A 34 1.29 -2.77 16.29
CA VAL A 34 0.95 -1.39 15.94
C VAL A 34 -0.52 -1.31 15.54
N PRO A 35 -1.31 -0.45 16.19
CA PRO A 35 -2.71 -0.28 15.78
C PRO A 35 -2.79 0.19 14.33
N HIS A 36 -3.55 -0.54 13.52
CA HIS A 36 -3.70 -0.21 12.10
C HIS A 36 -5.02 -0.76 11.56
N GLU A 37 -5.42 -0.20 10.43
CA GLU A 37 -6.55 -0.69 9.66
C GLU A 37 -6.07 -0.97 8.25
N LEU A 38 -6.39 -2.14 7.72
CA LEU A 38 -6.05 -2.51 6.35
C LEU A 38 -7.29 -2.36 5.48
N VAL A 39 -7.21 -1.45 4.51
CA VAL A 39 -8.26 -1.26 3.51
C VAL A 39 -7.79 -1.90 2.22
N ILE A 40 -8.64 -2.71 1.62
CA ILE A 40 -8.29 -3.49 0.43
C ILE A 40 -9.12 -3.00 -0.75
N VAL A 41 -8.45 -2.64 -1.84
CA VAL A 41 -9.08 -2.39 -3.14
C VAL A 41 -8.41 -3.31 -4.16
N ARG A 42 -9.17 -3.75 -5.15
CA ARG A 42 -8.74 -4.87 -6.00
C ARG A 42 -8.45 -4.47 -7.44
N ASP A 43 -8.58 -3.20 -7.76
CA ASP A 43 -8.26 -2.68 -9.08
C ASP A 43 -7.83 -1.22 -8.98
N GLY A 44 -7.26 -0.73 -10.09
CA GLY A 44 -6.70 0.62 -10.11
C GLY A 44 -7.75 1.73 -10.12
N VAL A 45 -8.95 1.45 -10.65
CA VAL A 45 -10.03 2.45 -10.66
C VAL A 45 -10.50 2.69 -9.23
N ASN A 46 -10.79 1.61 -8.50
CA ASN A 46 -11.20 1.71 -7.09
C ASN A 46 -10.10 2.33 -6.22
N ALA A 47 -8.84 2.06 -6.54
CA ALA A 47 -7.73 2.67 -5.81
C ALA A 47 -7.78 4.19 -5.92
N MET A 48 -7.93 4.71 -7.13
CA MET A 48 -7.97 6.17 -7.33
C MET A 48 -9.26 6.78 -6.78
N ASP A 49 -10.39 6.10 -6.90
CA ASP A 49 -11.64 6.57 -6.30
C ASP A 49 -11.51 6.67 -4.77
N TYR A 50 -10.88 5.67 -4.14
CA TYR A 50 -10.64 5.70 -2.71
C TYR A 50 -9.77 6.90 -2.32
N LEU A 51 -8.65 7.08 -3.02
CA LEU A 51 -7.70 8.14 -2.70
C LEU A 51 -8.27 9.54 -2.93
N ARG A 52 -9.11 9.70 -3.94
CA ARG A 52 -9.76 10.97 -4.26
C ARG A 52 -11.09 11.15 -3.53
N ARG A 53 -11.51 10.16 -2.75
CA ARG A 53 -12.78 10.18 -2.01
C ARG A 53 -13.97 10.40 -2.92
N GLU A 54 -14.00 9.66 -4.01
CA GLU A 54 -15.07 9.72 -5.00
C GLU A 54 -15.99 8.53 -4.90
N GLY A 55 -17.23 8.67 -5.37
CA GLY A 55 -18.22 7.59 -5.39
C GLY A 55 -18.53 7.08 -4.00
N GLU A 56 -18.41 5.78 -3.81
CA GLU A 56 -18.69 5.14 -2.51
C GLU A 56 -17.63 5.43 -1.46
N TYR A 57 -16.54 6.10 -1.83
CA TYR A 57 -15.42 6.39 -0.93
C TYR A 57 -15.38 7.83 -0.42
N LEU A 58 -16.52 8.52 -0.41
CA LEU A 58 -16.60 9.92 0.02
C LEU A 58 -16.03 10.17 1.41
N ASP A 59 -16.25 9.24 2.33
CA ASP A 59 -15.80 9.39 3.72
C ASP A 59 -14.57 8.54 4.04
N SER A 60 -13.86 8.06 3.03
CA SER A 60 -12.70 7.20 3.24
C SER A 60 -11.57 7.95 3.94
N PRO A 61 -10.93 7.33 4.94
CA PRO A 61 -9.79 7.97 5.59
C PRO A 61 -8.58 7.97 4.66
N ARG A 62 -7.77 9.01 4.78
CA ARG A 62 -6.52 9.11 4.02
C ARG A 62 -5.55 8.04 4.49
N PRO A 63 -4.98 7.23 3.59
CA PRO A 63 -4.01 6.23 4.02
C PRO A 63 -2.68 6.86 4.42
N ASN A 64 -2.00 6.21 5.35
CA ASN A 64 -0.66 6.59 5.76
C ASN A 64 0.41 5.84 4.95
N LEU A 65 0.03 4.74 4.35
CA LEU A 65 0.91 3.88 3.56
C LEU A 65 0.09 3.19 2.48
N ILE A 66 0.65 3.09 1.28
CA ILE A 66 0.02 2.35 0.17
C ILE A 66 0.94 1.20 -0.20
N LEU A 67 0.37 -0.02 -0.22
CA LEU A 67 1.03 -1.19 -0.78
C LEU A 67 0.38 -1.43 -2.15
N LEU A 68 1.17 -1.37 -3.21
CA LEU A 68 0.66 -1.33 -4.57
C LEU A 68 1.25 -2.43 -5.43
N ASP A 69 0.40 -3.27 -6.01
CA ASP A 69 0.82 -4.15 -7.09
C ASP A 69 0.74 -3.40 -8.41
N LEU A 70 1.64 -3.68 -9.32
CA LEU A 70 1.63 -3.07 -10.66
C LEU A 70 0.66 -3.77 -11.61
N ASN A 71 0.43 -5.06 -11.43
CA ASN A 71 -0.42 -5.86 -12.32
C ASN A 71 -1.87 -5.88 -11.83
N LEU A 72 -2.61 -4.83 -12.14
CA LEU A 72 -3.98 -4.67 -11.70
C LEU A 72 -4.95 -4.66 -12.88
N PRO A 73 -6.19 -5.14 -12.67
CA PRO A 73 -7.23 -4.98 -13.68
C PRO A 73 -7.80 -3.57 -13.71
N ARG A 74 -8.51 -3.25 -14.74
CA ARG A 74 -9.21 -1.99 -15.03
C ARG A 74 -8.27 -0.82 -15.26
N LYS A 75 -7.56 -0.36 -14.23
CA LYS A 75 -6.50 0.63 -14.38
C LYS A 75 -5.22 0.01 -13.87
N ASP A 76 -4.19 0.00 -14.69
CA ASP A 76 -2.92 -0.62 -14.36
C ASP A 76 -2.24 0.08 -13.17
N GLY A 77 -1.50 -0.69 -12.38
CA GLY A 77 -0.81 -0.16 -11.21
C GLY A 77 0.25 0.87 -11.53
N ARG A 78 0.87 0.79 -12.71
CA ARG A 78 1.84 1.79 -13.16
C ARG A 78 1.16 3.14 -13.36
N GLU A 79 -0.05 3.14 -13.90
CA GLU A 79 -0.85 4.36 -14.03
C GLU A 79 -1.27 4.90 -12.66
N VAL A 80 -1.65 4.01 -11.74
CA VAL A 80 -2.02 4.41 -10.39
C VAL A 80 -0.84 5.09 -9.71
N LEU A 81 0.36 4.52 -9.81
CA LEU A 81 1.56 5.10 -9.23
C LEU A 81 1.83 6.50 -9.80
N ALA A 82 1.73 6.63 -11.12
CA ALA A 82 1.94 7.93 -11.77
C ALA A 82 0.92 8.97 -11.29
N GLU A 83 -0.35 8.58 -11.21
CA GLU A 83 -1.39 9.51 -10.73
C GLU A 83 -1.17 9.93 -9.29
N ILE A 84 -0.77 9.00 -8.41
CA ILE A 84 -0.47 9.33 -7.02
C ILE A 84 0.70 10.31 -6.93
N LYS A 85 1.80 10.00 -7.62
CA LYS A 85 3.04 10.77 -7.48
C LYS A 85 3.01 12.12 -8.22
N ASN A 86 2.08 12.29 -9.15
CA ASN A 86 1.86 13.56 -9.82
C ASN A 86 0.76 14.41 -9.20
N ASP A 87 0.08 13.90 -8.19
CA ASP A 87 -0.99 14.64 -7.51
C ASP A 87 -0.40 15.36 -6.28
N PRO A 88 -0.49 16.70 -6.22
CA PRO A 88 0.09 17.45 -5.10
C PRO A 88 -0.45 17.03 -3.73
N SER A 89 -1.69 16.55 -3.65
CA SER A 89 -2.29 16.15 -2.38
C SER A 89 -1.98 14.70 -2.02
N LEU A 90 -1.63 13.84 -2.97
CA LEU A 90 -1.40 12.43 -2.75
C LEU A 90 0.08 12.03 -2.74
N LYS A 91 0.93 12.81 -3.37
CA LYS A 91 2.34 12.42 -3.58
C LYS A 91 3.13 12.20 -2.30
N ARG A 92 2.68 12.77 -1.18
CA ARG A 92 3.37 12.62 0.11
C ARG A 92 3.06 11.29 0.78
N ILE A 93 2.03 10.58 0.34
CA ILE A 93 1.73 9.26 0.91
C ILE A 93 2.81 8.28 0.46
N PRO A 94 3.50 7.64 1.40
CA PRO A 94 4.51 6.64 1.03
C PRO A 94 3.87 5.48 0.26
N VAL A 95 4.50 5.10 -0.84
CA VAL A 95 4.07 3.97 -1.67
C VAL A 95 5.17 2.93 -1.69
N VAL A 96 4.82 1.72 -1.31
CA VAL A 96 5.68 0.55 -1.46
C VAL A 96 5.08 -0.29 -2.59
N VAL A 97 5.81 -0.44 -3.68
CA VAL A 97 5.40 -1.34 -4.74
C VAL A 97 5.75 -2.77 -4.33
N LEU A 98 4.78 -3.66 -4.35
CA LEU A 98 4.93 -5.07 -4.02
C LEU A 98 4.34 -5.88 -5.16
N THR A 99 5.18 -6.37 -6.04
CA THR A 99 4.76 -6.96 -7.32
C THR A 99 5.65 -8.12 -7.72
N THR A 100 5.12 -9.02 -8.55
CA THR A 100 5.93 -10.09 -9.12
C THR A 100 6.84 -9.61 -10.25
N SER A 101 6.63 -8.40 -10.76
CA SER A 101 7.43 -7.89 -11.87
C SER A 101 8.90 -7.69 -11.48
N ARG A 102 9.79 -8.30 -12.25
CA ARG A 102 11.25 -8.10 -12.13
C ARG A 102 11.80 -7.31 -13.32
N ASN A 103 10.90 -6.71 -14.10
CA ASN A 103 11.28 -5.97 -15.29
C ASN A 103 12.04 -4.71 -14.86
N GLU A 104 13.24 -4.55 -15.41
CA GLU A 104 14.10 -3.41 -15.08
C GLU A 104 13.45 -2.06 -15.45
N GLU A 105 12.66 -2.05 -16.52
CA GLU A 105 11.94 -0.83 -16.91
C GLU A 105 10.90 -0.45 -15.86
N ASP A 106 10.20 -1.43 -15.29
CA ASP A 106 9.22 -1.17 -14.23
C ASP A 106 9.91 -0.63 -12.98
N ILE A 107 11.04 -1.20 -12.61
CA ILE A 107 11.81 -0.76 -11.46
C ILE A 107 12.30 0.67 -11.68
N PHE A 108 12.95 0.90 -12.82
CA PHE A 108 13.50 2.22 -13.15
C PHE A 108 12.40 3.29 -13.18
N HIS A 109 11.31 3.00 -13.89
CA HIS A 109 10.21 3.95 -14.05
C HIS A 109 9.54 4.25 -12.71
N SER A 110 9.38 3.24 -11.84
CA SER A 110 8.81 3.43 -10.52
C SER A 110 9.65 4.38 -9.68
N TYR A 111 10.97 4.22 -9.68
CA TYR A 111 11.85 5.13 -8.95
C TYR A 111 11.90 6.52 -9.58
N GLU A 112 11.78 6.60 -10.88
CA GLU A 112 11.65 7.89 -11.57
C GLU A 112 10.41 8.66 -11.12
N LEU A 113 9.33 7.93 -10.83
CA LEU A 113 8.09 8.51 -10.30
C LEU A 113 8.15 8.71 -8.78
N HIS A 114 9.32 8.55 -8.17
CA HIS A 114 9.53 8.77 -6.74
C HIS A 114 8.80 7.78 -5.83
N VAL A 115 8.73 6.51 -6.27
CA VAL A 115 8.25 5.45 -5.37
C VAL A 115 9.19 5.36 -4.15
N ASN A 116 8.64 5.05 -3.01
CA ASN A 116 9.41 4.99 -1.78
C ASN A 116 10.19 3.68 -1.64
N CYS A 117 9.64 2.60 -2.20
CA CYS A 117 10.29 1.29 -2.15
C CYS A 117 9.67 0.39 -3.22
N TYR A 118 10.51 -0.43 -3.86
CA TYR A 118 10.06 -1.41 -4.85
C TYR A 118 10.52 -2.79 -4.35
N ILE A 119 9.57 -3.67 -4.13
CA ILE A 119 9.86 -5.03 -3.63
C ILE A 119 9.27 -6.04 -4.59
N THR A 120 10.08 -7.00 -5.04
CA THR A 120 9.61 -8.09 -5.86
C THR A 120 9.04 -9.18 -4.97
N LYS A 121 7.80 -9.59 -5.23
CA LYS A 121 7.17 -10.69 -4.50
C LYS A 121 7.88 -12.00 -4.79
N SER A 122 8.04 -12.82 -3.76
CA SER A 122 8.44 -14.21 -3.94
C SER A 122 7.21 -15.06 -4.27
N ARG A 123 7.40 -16.08 -5.09
CA ARG A 123 6.36 -17.10 -5.34
C ARG A 123 6.22 -18.05 -4.17
N ASN A 124 7.22 -18.12 -3.32
CA ASN A 124 7.18 -18.93 -2.12
C ASN A 124 6.40 -18.17 -1.05
N LEU A 125 5.34 -18.78 -0.53
CA LEU A 125 4.45 -18.13 0.43
C LEU A 125 5.17 -17.77 1.73
N ASN A 126 6.10 -18.62 2.19
CA ASN A 126 6.86 -18.32 3.41
C ASN A 126 7.76 -17.10 3.22
N ASP A 127 8.37 -16.96 2.05
CA ASP A 127 9.20 -15.80 1.75
C ASP A 127 8.36 -14.54 1.63
N LEU A 128 7.20 -14.63 1.01
CA LEU A 128 6.29 -13.50 0.90
C LEU A 128 5.82 -13.06 2.28
N PHE A 129 5.51 -14.01 3.16
CA PHE A 129 5.14 -13.71 4.53
C PHE A 129 6.26 -12.92 5.24
N LYS A 130 7.51 -13.37 5.09
CA LYS A 130 8.66 -12.68 5.67
C LYS A 130 8.83 -11.28 5.11
N ILE A 131 8.61 -11.10 3.81
CA ILE A 131 8.68 -9.79 3.16
C ILE A 131 7.65 -8.85 3.80
N VAL A 132 6.42 -9.33 3.98
CA VAL A 132 5.37 -8.50 4.59
C VAL A 132 5.70 -8.16 6.04
N LYS A 133 6.26 -9.11 6.79
CA LYS A 133 6.71 -8.85 8.15
C LYS A 133 7.81 -7.79 8.19
N ASN A 134 8.71 -7.78 7.22
CA ASN A 134 9.73 -6.75 7.09
C ASN A 134 9.13 -5.38 6.76
N ILE A 135 8.12 -5.35 5.90
CA ILE A 135 7.39 -4.12 5.60
C ILE A 135 6.74 -3.58 6.88
N GLU A 136 6.09 -4.44 7.62
CA GLU A 136 5.43 -4.07 8.86
C GLU A 136 6.43 -3.51 9.88
N ALA A 137 7.54 -4.20 10.08
CA ALA A 137 8.56 -3.77 11.03
C ALA A 137 9.15 -2.40 10.66
N PHE A 138 9.42 -2.16 9.41
CA PHE A 138 9.99 -0.88 8.99
C PHE A 138 8.95 0.23 8.93
N TRP A 139 7.87 0.01 8.20
CA TRP A 139 6.92 1.09 7.89
C TRP A 139 5.94 1.38 9.00
N LEU A 140 5.57 0.39 9.82
CA LEU A 140 4.62 0.60 10.90
C LEU A 140 5.31 0.83 12.24
N GLU A 141 6.42 0.15 12.51
CA GLU A 141 7.10 0.25 13.80
C GLU A 141 8.23 1.26 13.80
N THR A 142 9.06 1.30 12.75
CA THR A 142 10.28 2.10 12.73
C THR A 142 10.08 3.48 12.12
N ALA A 143 9.46 3.55 10.94
CA ALA A 143 9.31 4.81 10.21
C ALA A 143 8.25 5.69 10.84
N THR A 144 8.46 7.00 10.75
CA THR A 144 7.44 7.99 11.06
C THR A 144 6.77 8.38 9.76
N LEU A 145 5.48 8.16 9.67
CA LEU A 145 4.72 8.40 8.44
C LEU A 145 4.06 9.76 8.47
N PRO A 146 3.92 10.42 7.30
CA PRO A 146 3.18 11.68 7.24
C PRO A 146 1.72 11.46 7.60
N THR A 147 1.13 12.41 8.30
CA THR A 147 -0.28 12.36 8.68
C THR A 147 -1.16 13.11 7.67
N GLU A 148 -0.54 13.91 6.84
CA GLU A 148 -1.22 14.73 5.84
C GLU A 148 -0.43 14.75 4.54
#